data_f3a68203dad85573e3685a7fcc9354ee
#
_entry.id   f3a68203dad85573e3685a7fcc9354ee
#
_cell.length_a   1.000
_cell.length_b   1.000
_cell.length_c   1.000
_cell.angle_alpha   90.00
_cell.angle_beta   90.00
_cell.angle_gamma   90.00
#
_symmetry.space_group_name_H-M   'P 1'
#
loop_
_entity.id
_entity.type
_entity.pdbx_description
1 polymer ?
#
loop_
_entity_poly.entity_id
_entity_poly.type
_entity_poly.pdbx_seq_one_letter_code
_entity_poly.pdbx_strand_id
1 'polypeptide(L)'
;MINIKENEKLSVKNHSCAHLLAQAVKHLYPEAMFWVGPVIEEGFYYDIDLGDKVLTEEDLVKIEKEMKKISKDGKRIVRHELSKDEALEMFKNDPYKIDLISRMDENDTVISCYSQGDFTDLCRGPHVDTVKELKYFKLLKVSGAYWKGDANNKMLQRVYGICFDSQEDLDAYLKELEEAKERDHRKIGKELGIYMMSDLVGRGLPMYLPNGFILWNQLENYIRNKELKRGYLHVQTPPLGNVELYKTSGHWDHYRDDMFPKMEVEGEEFVLRPMNCPHHMVIYGNDIHSYRDLPLRIAEIARDCRYESSGSLKGIERVRTFCQNDSHIFCTLEQVESEFKGVVDLILECYKELNISNYRFELSLRDPEDKVKYHHDEKMWNEAESMLRQVLNDLGIDYVEKIGEAAFYGPKLDVQVKPAVGNEITLSTCQLDFCLPAKFDLKYVDSDGSKKTPVVLHRAVFGSIDRFIAYYLEETKGNLPVWLAPVQAIVMPVNNQYHLDYSNEIYKLLSDNDIRVSIDSRDEKLSYRMREAQTKKIPYTIVLGDKERDENLISYRLHGSNETISMNKNEFIKFINERIIDKK
;
A
#
# COMPACT_ATOMS: atom_id res chain seq x y z
N MET A 1 5.34 -1.49 14.21
CA MET A 1 4.52 -0.97 15.35
C MET A 1 3.86 -2.15 16.05
N ILE A 2 3.68 -2.08 17.37
CA ILE A 2 2.98 -3.13 18.16
C ILE A 2 1.48 -3.06 17.87
N ASN A 3 0.82 -4.20 17.68
CA ASN A 3 -0.65 -4.26 17.58
C ASN A 3 -1.24 -4.19 19.00
N ILE A 4 -1.82 -3.07 19.36
CA ILE A 4 -2.39 -2.83 20.70
C ILE A 4 -3.56 -3.76 20.99
N LYS A 5 -4.37 -4.09 19.99
CA LYS A 5 -5.56 -4.93 20.15
C LYS A 5 -5.22 -6.38 20.47
N GLU A 6 -4.09 -6.90 19.96
CA GLU A 6 -3.60 -8.26 20.22
C GLU A 6 -2.85 -8.39 21.55
N ASN A 7 -2.40 -7.28 22.13
CA ASN A 7 -1.75 -7.27 23.44
C ASN A 7 -2.81 -7.01 24.53
N GLU A 8 -3.25 -8.08 25.23
CA GLU A 8 -4.32 -8.01 26.22
C GLU A 8 -4.12 -6.90 27.26
N LYS A 9 -2.91 -6.77 27.82
CA LYS A 9 -2.60 -5.76 28.86
C LYS A 9 -2.68 -4.33 28.29
N LEU A 10 -2.09 -4.09 27.11
CA LEU A 10 -2.15 -2.77 26.48
C LEU A 10 -3.56 -2.46 25.97
N SER A 11 -4.32 -3.46 25.53
CA SER A 11 -5.71 -3.31 25.12
C SER A 11 -6.57 -2.78 26.27
N VAL A 12 -6.51 -3.41 27.45
CA VAL A 12 -7.21 -2.96 28.66
C VAL A 12 -6.82 -1.53 29.06
N LYS A 13 -5.52 -1.22 28.99
CA LYS A 13 -5.00 0.12 29.32
C LYS A 13 -5.47 1.18 28.32
N ASN A 14 -5.46 0.90 27.03
CA ASN A 14 -5.95 1.82 26.00
C ASN A 14 -7.47 2.00 26.08
N HIS A 15 -8.22 0.96 26.39
CA HIS A 15 -9.65 1.05 26.65
C HIS A 15 -9.96 1.98 27.85
N SER A 16 -9.21 1.81 28.93
CA SER A 16 -9.35 2.69 30.12
C SER A 16 -8.92 4.14 29.81
N CYS A 17 -7.92 4.32 28.96
CA CYS A 17 -7.48 5.64 28.51
C CYS A 17 -8.52 6.34 27.63
N ALA A 18 -9.34 5.60 26.87
CA ALA A 18 -10.48 6.15 26.13
C ALA A 18 -11.52 6.75 27.09
N HIS A 19 -11.80 6.08 28.22
CA HIS A 19 -12.68 6.64 29.27
C HIS A 19 -12.04 7.86 29.96
N LEU A 20 -10.73 7.87 30.19
CA LEU A 20 -9.99 9.02 30.69
C LEU A 20 -10.11 10.24 29.77
N LEU A 21 -10.02 10.00 28.44
CA LEU A 21 -10.27 11.02 27.42
C LEU A 21 -11.69 11.55 27.51
N ALA A 22 -12.70 10.68 27.58
CA ALA A 22 -14.10 11.08 27.66
C ALA A 22 -14.38 11.92 28.92
N GLN A 23 -13.86 11.53 30.10
CA GLN A 23 -13.96 12.33 31.32
C GLN A 23 -13.30 13.70 31.16
N ALA A 24 -12.11 13.78 30.63
CA ALA A 24 -11.41 15.05 30.42
C ALA A 24 -12.16 15.97 29.44
N VAL A 25 -12.75 15.40 28.39
CA VAL A 25 -13.61 16.16 27.48
C VAL A 25 -14.87 16.64 28.19
N LYS A 26 -15.52 15.81 29.03
CA LYS A 26 -16.71 16.20 29.79
C LYS A 26 -16.43 17.33 30.76
N HIS A 27 -15.25 17.35 31.40
CA HIS A 27 -14.83 18.46 32.27
C HIS A 27 -14.68 19.80 31.53
N LEU A 28 -14.08 19.74 30.32
CA LEU A 28 -13.81 20.94 29.52
C LEU A 28 -15.04 21.39 28.71
N TYR A 29 -15.90 20.44 28.37
CA TYR A 29 -17.10 20.63 27.55
C TYR A 29 -18.28 19.89 28.18
N PRO A 30 -18.97 20.48 29.17
CA PRO A 30 -20.04 19.83 29.92
C PRO A 30 -21.21 19.31 29.07
N GLU A 31 -21.47 19.93 27.91
CA GLU A 31 -22.52 19.52 26.97
C GLU A 31 -22.10 18.38 26.03
N ALA A 32 -20.84 17.89 26.11
CA ALA A 32 -20.36 16.82 25.27
C ALA A 32 -21.20 15.55 25.47
N MET A 33 -21.53 14.88 24.35
CA MET A 33 -22.18 13.57 24.32
C MET A 33 -21.25 12.55 23.68
N PHE A 34 -21.37 11.29 24.07
CA PHE A 34 -20.35 10.26 23.76
C PHE A 34 -21.00 9.05 23.14
N TRP A 35 -20.46 8.61 21.98
CA TRP A 35 -20.94 7.37 21.37
C TRP A 35 -20.15 6.16 21.84
N VAL A 36 -19.01 5.84 21.23
CA VAL A 36 -18.17 4.66 21.55
C VAL A 36 -16.69 4.99 21.57
N GLY A 37 -15.94 4.27 22.42
CA GLY A 37 -14.49 4.42 22.60
C GLY A 37 -13.74 3.08 22.49
N PRO A 38 -13.71 2.38 21.34
CA PRO A 38 -13.06 1.10 21.22
C PRO A 38 -11.54 1.21 21.11
N VAL A 39 -10.87 0.09 21.42
CA VAL A 39 -9.46 -0.13 21.12
C VAL A 39 -9.32 -0.58 19.67
N ILE A 40 -8.33 -0.04 19.01
CA ILE A 40 -7.90 -0.38 17.65
C ILE A 40 -6.45 -0.86 17.65
N GLU A 41 -5.95 -1.35 16.54
CA GLU A 41 -4.56 -1.83 16.40
C GLU A 41 -3.53 -0.77 16.79
N GLU A 42 -3.80 0.49 16.47
CA GLU A 42 -2.91 1.65 16.65
C GLU A 42 -3.17 2.44 17.95
N GLY A 43 -3.98 1.92 18.87
CA GLY A 43 -4.34 2.60 20.11
C GLY A 43 -5.83 2.55 20.42
N PHE A 44 -6.45 3.71 20.63
CA PHE A 44 -7.89 3.85 20.87
C PHE A 44 -8.44 5.09 20.18
N TYR A 45 -9.75 5.17 20.04
CA TYR A 45 -10.43 6.43 19.73
C TYR A 45 -11.67 6.62 20.61
N TYR A 46 -12.21 7.82 20.59
CA TYR A 46 -13.56 8.09 21.11
C TYR A 46 -14.33 9.00 20.15
N ASP A 47 -15.59 8.64 19.86
CA ASP A 47 -16.50 9.43 19.03
C ASP A 47 -17.34 10.34 19.93
N ILE A 48 -17.24 11.64 19.69
CA ILE A 48 -17.74 12.71 20.58
C ILE A 48 -18.59 13.68 19.77
N ASP A 49 -19.73 14.02 20.28
CA ASP A 49 -20.57 15.12 19.81
C ASP A 49 -20.37 16.36 20.68
N LEU A 50 -19.90 17.43 20.08
CA LEU A 50 -19.67 18.73 20.72
C LEU A 50 -20.59 19.84 20.19
N GLY A 51 -21.71 19.45 19.56
CA GLY A 51 -22.61 20.42 18.89
C GLY A 51 -21.90 21.07 17.69
N ASP A 52 -21.84 22.38 17.69
CA ASP A 52 -21.22 23.19 16.63
C ASP A 52 -19.71 23.39 16.82
N LYS A 53 -19.16 22.97 17.96
CA LYS A 53 -17.74 23.17 18.27
C LYS A 53 -16.89 22.11 17.57
N VAL A 54 -15.84 22.55 16.86
CA VAL A 54 -14.83 21.71 16.22
C VAL A 54 -13.55 21.75 17.03
N LEU A 55 -13.01 20.57 17.40
CA LEU A 55 -11.74 20.43 18.09
C LEU A 55 -10.57 20.75 17.15
N THR A 56 -9.60 21.48 17.69
CA THR A 56 -8.34 21.81 17.03
C THR A 56 -7.18 21.06 17.70
N GLU A 57 -5.98 21.11 17.11
CA GLU A 57 -4.77 20.56 17.74
C GLU A 57 -4.47 21.23 19.11
N GLU A 58 -4.77 22.53 19.27
CA GLU A 58 -4.63 23.23 20.54
C GLU A 58 -5.59 22.70 21.60
N ASP A 59 -6.79 22.29 21.21
CA ASP A 59 -7.76 21.69 22.12
C ASP A 59 -7.32 20.31 22.58
N LEU A 60 -6.67 19.51 21.71
CA LEU A 60 -6.06 18.23 22.11
C LEU A 60 -5.02 18.42 23.22
N VAL A 61 -4.20 19.48 23.14
CA VAL A 61 -3.22 19.80 24.20
C VAL A 61 -3.90 20.16 25.52
N LYS A 62 -5.06 20.88 25.49
CA LYS A 62 -5.84 21.20 26.70
C LYS A 62 -6.45 19.94 27.29
N ILE A 63 -7.02 19.08 26.47
CA ILE A 63 -7.60 17.80 26.88
C ILE A 63 -6.52 16.90 27.50
N GLU A 64 -5.33 16.78 26.91
CA GLU A 64 -4.22 16.02 27.51
C GLU A 64 -3.80 16.55 28.90
N LYS A 65 -3.81 17.88 29.09
CA LYS A 65 -3.52 18.47 30.39
C LYS A 65 -4.56 18.08 31.43
N GLU A 66 -5.84 18.06 31.06
CA GLU A 66 -6.91 17.64 31.93
C GLU A 66 -6.83 16.14 32.22
N MET A 67 -6.60 15.29 31.23
CA MET A 67 -6.35 13.87 31.40
C MET A 67 -5.20 13.60 32.40
N LYS A 68 -4.09 14.38 32.33
CA LYS A 68 -2.97 14.28 33.28
C LYS A 68 -3.36 14.66 34.71
N LYS A 69 -4.27 15.61 34.90
CA LYS A 69 -4.79 15.94 36.24
C LYS A 69 -5.64 14.81 36.80
N ILE A 70 -6.59 14.31 36.02
CA ILE A 70 -7.47 13.20 36.43
C ILE A 70 -6.63 11.94 36.74
N SER A 71 -5.65 11.61 35.91
CA SER A 71 -4.77 10.48 36.19
C SER A 71 -4.01 10.62 37.52
N LYS A 72 -3.55 11.84 37.89
CA LYS A 72 -2.88 12.10 39.18
C LYS A 72 -3.79 11.93 40.36
N ASP A 73 -5.10 12.24 40.24
CA ASP A 73 -6.08 12.11 41.33
C ASP A 73 -6.27 10.65 41.75
N GLY A 74 -5.94 9.70 40.88
CA GLY A 74 -5.82 8.28 41.22
C GLY A 74 -7.11 7.60 41.61
N LYS A 75 -8.26 8.06 41.12
CA LYS A 75 -9.57 7.46 41.41
C LYS A 75 -9.62 6.02 40.88
N ARG A 76 -10.35 5.16 41.61
CA ARG A 76 -10.63 3.81 41.17
C ARG A 76 -11.63 3.81 40.02
N ILE A 77 -11.47 2.83 39.13
CA ILE A 77 -12.47 2.52 38.12
C ILE A 77 -13.34 1.39 38.68
N VAL A 78 -14.62 1.66 38.84
CA VAL A 78 -15.54 0.76 39.50
C VAL A 78 -16.63 0.31 38.53
N ARG A 79 -16.81 -1.00 38.41
CA ARG A 79 -17.88 -1.61 37.63
C ARG A 79 -19.20 -1.58 38.39
N HIS A 80 -20.26 -1.18 37.71
CA HIS A 80 -21.64 -1.22 38.16
C HIS A 80 -22.47 -2.09 37.22
N GLU A 81 -23.44 -2.77 37.76
CA GLU A 81 -24.45 -3.51 37.02
C GLU A 81 -25.81 -2.85 37.22
N LEU A 82 -26.47 -2.54 36.14
CA LEU A 82 -27.74 -1.84 36.09
C LEU A 82 -28.76 -2.68 35.30
N SER A 83 -30.03 -2.56 35.68
CA SER A 83 -31.12 -2.99 34.80
C SER A 83 -31.22 -2.07 33.58
N LYS A 84 -31.93 -2.52 32.54
CA LYS A 84 -32.13 -1.71 31.32
C LYS A 84 -32.82 -0.36 31.65
N ASP A 85 -33.80 -0.37 32.53
CA ASP A 85 -34.52 0.84 32.93
C ASP A 85 -33.63 1.82 33.72
N GLU A 86 -32.82 1.32 34.65
CA GLU A 86 -31.85 2.12 35.38
C GLU A 86 -30.80 2.74 34.46
N ALA A 87 -30.31 1.97 33.49
CA ALA A 87 -29.36 2.47 32.50
C ALA A 87 -29.98 3.53 31.57
N LEU A 88 -31.22 3.34 31.12
CA LEU A 88 -31.96 4.34 30.32
C LEU A 88 -32.20 5.64 31.12
N GLU A 89 -32.52 5.56 32.41
CA GLU A 89 -32.68 6.74 33.25
C GLU A 89 -31.35 7.44 33.50
N MET A 90 -30.27 6.69 33.74
CA MET A 90 -28.91 7.25 33.92
C MET A 90 -28.44 8.04 32.71
N PHE A 91 -28.66 7.51 31.49
CA PHE A 91 -28.18 8.10 30.23
C PHE A 91 -29.29 8.86 29.46
N LYS A 92 -30.41 9.22 30.08
CA LYS A 92 -31.57 9.84 29.41
C LYS A 92 -31.27 11.09 28.59
N ASN A 93 -30.20 11.80 28.92
CA ASN A 93 -29.77 13.01 28.21
C ASN A 93 -28.74 12.76 27.10
N ASP A 94 -28.32 11.52 26.90
CA ASP A 94 -27.37 11.15 25.86
C ASP A 94 -28.02 10.21 24.82
N PRO A 95 -28.46 10.75 23.66
CA PRO A 95 -29.17 9.98 22.64
C PRO A 95 -28.33 8.85 22.07
N TYR A 96 -27.00 8.96 22.09
CA TYR A 96 -26.10 7.93 21.61
C TYR A 96 -26.05 6.72 22.52
N LYS A 97 -26.07 6.95 23.86
CA LYS A 97 -26.14 5.88 24.87
C LYS A 97 -27.52 5.24 24.90
N ILE A 98 -28.59 6.01 24.75
CA ILE A 98 -29.97 5.49 24.64
C ILE A 98 -30.07 4.56 23.44
N ASP A 99 -29.55 4.97 22.28
CA ASP A 99 -29.55 4.12 21.06
C ASP A 99 -28.78 2.80 21.28
N LEU A 100 -27.62 2.85 21.93
CA LEU A 100 -26.83 1.64 22.25
C LEU A 100 -27.60 0.69 23.19
N ILE A 101 -28.18 1.22 24.26
CA ILE A 101 -28.96 0.43 25.23
C ILE A 101 -30.22 -0.17 24.57
N SER A 102 -30.90 0.60 23.73
CA SER A 102 -32.12 0.15 23.04
C SER A 102 -31.92 -1.01 22.09
N ARG A 103 -30.70 -1.19 21.55
CA ARG A 103 -30.32 -2.29 20.64
C ARG A 103 -29.85 -3.56 21.36
N MET A 104 -29.64 -3.49 22.67
CA MET A 104 -29.27 -4.69 23.44
C MET A 104 -30.46 -5.63 23.51
N ASP A 105 -30.18 -6.94 23.41
CA ASP A 105 -31.18 -7.98 23.39
C ASP A 105 -32.06 -7.92 24.64
N GLU A 106 -33.36 -8.23 24.53
CA GLU A 106 -34.27 -8.26 25.67
C GLU A 106 -33.87 -9.32 26.71
N ASN A 107 -33.04 -10.29 26.32
CA ASN A 107 -32.48 -11.29 27.21
C ASN A 107 -31.22 -10.82 27.98
N ASP A 108 -30.62 -9.67 27.61
CA ASP A 108 -29.54 -9.05 28.37
C ASP A 108 -30.10 -8.35 29.62
N THR A 109 -30.25 -9.12 30.68
CA THR A 109 -30.87 -8.64 31.96
C THR A 109 -29.96 -7.69 32.73
N VAL A 110 -28.68 -7.60 32.43
CA VAL A 110 -27.70 -6.79 33.18
C VAL A 110 -26.84 -5.96 32.22
N ILE A 111 -26.88 -4.64 32.40
CA ILE A 111 -26.06 -3.71 31.65
C ILE A 111 -24.91 -3.24 32.53
N SER A 112 -23.67 -3.39 32.06
CA SER A 112 -22.50 -2.92 32.79
C SER A 112 -22.11 -1.50 32.44
N CYS A 113 -21.79 -0.71 33.48
CA CYS A 113 -21.23 0.62 33.40
C CYS A 113 -19.97 0.70 34.26
N TYR A 114 -19.10 1.65 33.94
CA TYR A 114 -17.88 1.89 34.70
C TYR A 114 -17.83 3.36 35.13
N SER A 115 -17.59 3.58 36.43
CA SER A 115 -17.44 4.93 37.00
C SER A 115 -16.00 5.21 37.39
N GLN A 116 -15.52 6.38 37.06
CA GLN A 116 -14.21 6.91 37.47
C GLN A 116 -14.35 8.34 37.93
N GLY A 117 -14.28 8.55 39.25
CA GLY A 117 -14.56 9.87 39.85
C GLY A 117 -16.00 10.32 39.61
N ASP A 118 -16.17 11.41 38.89
CA ASP A 118 -17.45 12.03 38.54
C ASP A 118 -17.97 11.65 37.13
N PHE A 119 -17.28 10.75 36.44
CA PHE A 119 -17.64 10.28 35.11
C PHE A 119 -18.07 8.82 35.13
N THR A 120 -19.20 8.52 34.50
CA THR A 120 -19.70 7.15 34.31
C THR A 120 -20.02 6.92 32.85
N ASP A 121 -19.60 5.76 32.32
CA ASP A 121 -19.85 5.39 30.95
C ASP A 121 -20.39 3.96 30.81
N LEU A 122 -21.18 3.75 29.75
CA LEU A 122 -21.68 2.46 29.34
C LEU A 122 -20.55 1.63 28.73
N CYS A 123 -20.19 0.51 29.33
CA CYS A 123 -19.04 -0.27 28.90
C CYS A 123 -19.09 -1.72 29.38
N ARG A 124 -18.56 -2.66 28.58
CA ARG A 124 -18.41 -4.07 28.94
C ARG A 124 -17.13 -4.37 29.71
N GLY A 125 -16.14 -3.46 29.65
CA GLY A 125 -14.81 -3.67 30.21
C GLY A 125 -13.97 -4.67 29.39
N PRO A 126 -12.85 -5.21 29.94
CA PRO A 126 -12.29 -4.85 31.25
C PRO A 126 -11.56 -3.49 31.26
N HIS A 127 -11.25 -3.02 32.47
CA HIS A 127 -10.50 -1.80 32.74
C HIS A 127 -9.39 -2.03 33.75
N VAL A 128 -8.42 -1.10 33.82
CA VAL A 128 -7.43 -1.06 34.90
C VAL A 128 -8.11 -0.68 36.23
N ASP A 129 -7.49 -0.99 37.36
CA ASP A 129 -8.08 -0.75 38.71
C ASP A 129 -8.20 0.73 39.03
N THR A 130 -7.28 1.55 38.52
CA THR A 130 -7.23 2.98 38.86
C THR A 130 -6.71 3.82 37.70
N VAL A 131 -7.26 5.03 37.54
CA VAL A 131 -6.76 5.99 36.52
C VAL A 131 -5.30 6.36 36.71
N LYS A 132 -4.70 6.10 37.90
CA LYS A 132 -3.28 6.34 38.17
C LYS A 132 -2.34 5.51 37.31
N GLU A 133 -2.82 4.40 36.78
CA GLU A 133 -2.05 3.54 35.85
C GLU A 133 -1.93 4.14 34.45
N LEU A 134 -2.78 5.12 34.11
CA LEU A 134 -2.85 5.79 32.82
C LEU A 134 -1.97 7.04 32.81
N LYS A 135 -0.65 6.87 32.76
CA LYS A 135 0.33 7.97 32.87
C LYS A 135 0.94 8.38 31.55
N TYR A 136 1.21 7.39 30.70
CA TYR A 136 2.03 7.55 29.51
C TYR A 136 1.15 7.44 28.26
N PHE A 137 0.49 8.54 27.93
CA PHE A 137 -0.46 8.62 26.83
C PHE A 137 -0.21 9.86 25.97
N LYS A 138 -0.71 9.78 24.74
CA LYS A 138 -0.70 10.88 23.78
C LYS A 138 -2.00 10.88 22.97
N LEU A 139 -2.60 12.06 22.78
CA LEU A 139 -3.65 12.26 21.79
C LEU A 139 -2.99 12.56 20.43
N LEU A 140 -3.39 11.85 19.40
CA LEU A 140 -2.68 11.82 18.12
C LEU A 140 -3.28 12.74 17.07
N LYS A 141 -4.61 12.69 16.91
CA LYS A 141 -5.35 13.47 15.91
C LYS A 141 -6.83 13.52 16.21
N VAL A 142 -7.54 14.42 15.53
CA VAL A 142 -9.00 14.43 15.45
C VAL A 142 -9.42 14.28 13.98
N SER A 143 -10.52 13.56 13.73
CA SER A 143 -11.15 13.46 12.42
C SER A 143 -12.68 13.45 12.54
N GLY A 144 -13.39 13.73 11.45
CA GLY A 144 -14.84 13.49 11.38
C GLY A 144 -15.15 12.00 11.24
N ALA A 145 -16.23 11.54 11.85
CA ALA A 145 -16.77 10.20 11.68
C ALA A 145 -18.30 10.27 11.70
N TYR A 146 -18.96 9.73 10.69
CA TYR A 146 -20.42 9.69 10.69
C TYR A 146 -20.94 8.69 11.73
N TRP A 147 -21.95 9.10 12.48
CA TRP A 147 -22.61 8.22 13.42
C TRP A 147 -23.13 6.97 12.70
N LYS A 148 -22.81 5.79 13.25
CA LYS A 148 -23.12 4.47 12.66
C LYS A 148 -22.47 4.21 11.29
N GLY A 149 -21.51 5.03 10.88
CA GLY A 149 -20.86 4.90 9.56
C GLY A 149 -21.73 5.34 8.38
N ASP A 150 -22.89 5.92 8.61
CA ASP A 150 -23.82 6.37 7.57
C ASP A 150 -23.65 7.88 7.32
N ALA A 151 -23.32 8.25 6.09
CA ALA A 151 -23.10 9.64 5.67
C ALA A 151 -24.35 10.55 5.81
N ASN A 152 -25.54 9.96 5.95
CA ASN A 152 -26.78 10.69 6.21
C ASN A 152 -26.97 11.06 7.69
N ASN A 153 -26.20 10.46 8.59
CA ASN A 153 -26.24 10.74 10.02
C ASN A 153 -25.32 11.89 10.40
N LYS A 154 -25.48 12.38 11.65
CA LYS A 154 -24.65 13.44 12.21
C LYS A 154 -23.18 13.05 12.18
N MET A 155 -22.32 14.00 11.81
CA MET A 155 -20.89 13.86 11.90
C MET A 155 -20.42 14.10 13.34
N LEU A 156 -19.77 13.11 13.92
CA LEU A 156 -19.11 13.17 15.22
C LEU A 156 -17.63 13.49 15.05
N GLN A 157 -16.99 13.90 16.13
CA GLN A 157 -15.54 14.11 16.16
C GLN A 157 -14.87 12.90 16.80
N ARG A 158 -14.01 12.24 16.05
CA ARG A 158 -13.25 11.06 16.47
C ARG A 158 -11.87 11.49 16.92
N VAL A 159 -11.61 11.42 18.22
CA VAL A 159 -10.31 11.72 18.81
C VAL A 159 -9.53 10.43 19.00
N TYR A 160 -8.35 10.35 18.41
CA TYR A 160 -7.43 9.19 18.51
C TYR A 160 -6.39 9.42 19.59
N GLY A 161 -6.05 8.35 20.30
CA GLY A 161 -5.01 8.37 21.30
C GLY A 161 -4.33 7.01 21.48
N ILE A 162 -3.25 7.01 22.25
CA ILE A 162 -2.48 5.82 22.60
C ILE A 162 -1.99 5.91 24.04
N CYS A 163 -1.88 4.77 24.72
CA CYS A 163 -1.36 4.66 26.09
C CYS A 163 -0.43 3.45 26.22
N PHE A 164 0.73 3.66 26.86
CA PHE A 164 1.75 2.64 27.11
C PHE A 164 2.02 2.44 28.61
N ASP A 165 2.85 1.43 28.92
CA ASP A 165 3.28 1.13 30.30
C ASP A 165 4.41 2.04 30.78
N SER A 166 5.25 2.52 29.86
CA SER A 166 6.39 3.40 30.17
C SER A 166 6.47 4.63 29.24
N GLN A 167 7.24 5.63 29.66
CA GLN A 167 7.52 6.80 28.83
C GLN A 167 8.42 6.42 27.65
N GLU A 168 9.33 5.48 27.85
CA GLU A 168 10.27 4.98 26.83
C GLU A 168 9.48 4.33 25.67
N ASP A 169 8.46 3.51 25.96
CA ASP A 169 7.62 2.88 24.95
C ASP A 169 6.78 3.91 24.17
N LEU A 170 6.24 4.90 24.89
CA LEU A 170 5.49 5.99 24.26
C LEU A 170 6.41 6.81 23.33
N ASP A 171 7.59 7.18 23.78
CA ASP A 171 8.55 7.97 22.99
C ASP A 171 9.04 7.18 21.77
N ALA A 172 9.31 5.89 21.92
CA ALA A 172 9.66 5.00 20.82
C ALA A 172 8.53 4.94 19.77
N TYR A 173 7.29 4.75 20.21
CA TYR A 173 6.12 4.74 19.32
C TYR A 173 5.93 6.08 18.59
N LEU A 174 6.04 7.21 19.30
CA LEU A 174 5.90 8.53 18.69
C LEU A 174 7.00 8.80 17.65
N LYS A 175 8.21 8.30 17.90
CA LYS A 175 9.30 8.37 16.94
C LYS A 175 9.01 7.52 15.69
N GLU A 176 8.53 6.28 15.86
CA GLU A 176 8.10 5.45 14.74
C GLU A 176 6.98 6.11 13.94
N LEU A 177 6.02 6.75 14.63
CA LEU A 177 4.90 7.45 13.98
C LEU A 177 5.38 8.65 13.16
N GLU A 178 6.38 9.40 13.66
CA GLU A 178 6.98 10.53 12.91
C GLU A 178 7.78 10.03 11.70
N GLU A 179 8.56 8.98 11.88
CA GLU A 179 9.24 8.31 10.76
C GLU A 179 8.25 7.80 9.71
N ALA A 180 7.08 7.29 10.16
CA ALA A 180 6.00 6.88 9.28
C ALA A 180 5.47 8.03 8.42
N LYS A 181 5.23 9.18 9.03
CA LYS A 181 4.75 10.38 8.30
C LYS A 181 5.77 10.88 7.29
N GLU A 182 7.06 10.80 7.62
CA GLU A 182 8.13 11.19 6.70
C GLU A 182 8.29 10.24 5.52
N ARG A 183 7.96 8.96 5.73
CA ARG A 183 8.00 7.92 4.69
C ARG A 183 6.74 7.87 3.83
N ASP A 184 5.68 8.56 4.18
CA ASP A 184 4.41 8.51 3.45
C ASP A 184 4.61 8.90 1.97
N HIS A 185 4.32 7.96 1.06
CA HIS A 185 4.46 8.16 -0.39
C HIS A 185 3.61 9.35 -0.91
N ARG A 186 2.54 9.74 -0.20
CA ARG A 186 1.71 10.90 -0.57
C ARG A 186 2.47 12.21 -0.35
N LYS A 187 3.21 12.30 0.77
CA LYS A 187 4.09 13.44 1.06
C LYS A 187 5.27 13.46 0.11
N ILE A 188 6.00 12.35 0.02
CA ILE A 188 7.19 12.20 -0.84
C ILE A 188 6.81 12.45 -2.32
N GLY A 189 5.72 11.85 -2.78
CA GLY A 189 5.24 12.00 -4.15
C GLY A 189 4.93 13.46 -4.52
N LYS A 190 4.34 14.21 -3.58
CA LYS A 190 4.10 15.65 -3.76
C LYS A 190 5.41 16.45 -3.78
N GLU A 191 6.33 16.20 -2.84
CA GLU A 191 7.61 16.91 -2.71
C GLU A 191 8.52 16.69 -3.92
N LEU A 192 8.54 15.47 -4.46
CA LEU A 192 9.34 15.09 -5.62
C LEU A 192 8.63 15.31 -6.97
N GLY A 193 7.37 15.74 -6.96
CA GLY A 193 6.59 15.95 -8.19
C GLY A 193 6.34 14.65 -8.96
N ILE A 194 6.01 13.57 -8.26
CA ILE A 194 5.77 12.24 -8.87
C ILE A 194 4.36 12.13 -9.43
N TYR A 195 3.35 12.47 -8.64
CA TYR A 195 1.95 12.39 -9.06
C TYR A 195 1.09 13.44 -8.37
N MET A 196 -0.12 13.62 -8.89
CA MET A 196 -1.15 14.44 -8.28
C MET A 196 -2.52 13.78 -8.38
N MET A 197 -3.41 14.18 -7.48
CA MET A 197 -4.84 13.86 -7.51
C MET A 197 -5.63 15.14 -7.71
N SER A 198 -6.80 15.03 -8.36
CA SER A 198 -7.73 16.14 -8.54
C SER A 198 -9.16 15.64 -8.42
N ASP A 199 -10.00 16.33 -7.65
CA ASP A 199 -11.43 16.02 -7.57
C ASP A 199 -12.14 16.21 -8.91
N LEU A 200 -11.61 17.08 -9.78
CA LEU A 200 -12.14 17.28 -11.14
C LEU A 200 -11.94 16.04 -12.04
N VAL A 201 -10.82 15.31 -11.85
CA VAL A 201 -10.57 14.04 -12.56
C VAL A 201 -11.30 12.89 -11.88
N GLY A 202 -11.31 12.89 -10.55
CA GLY A 202 -12.00 11.89 -9.73
C GLY A 202 -11.10 11.26 -8.69
N ARG A 203 -11.70 10.83 -7.58
CA ARG A 203 -10.97 10.18 -6.47
C ARG A 203 -10.45 8.81 -6.88
N GLY A 204 -9.22 8.51 -6.52
CA GLY A 204 -8.56 7.25 -6.86
C GLY A 204 -8.09 7.15 -8.31
N LEU A 205 -7.97 8.29 -9.01
CA LEU A 205 -7.45 8.39 -10.38
C LEU A 205 -6.18 9.25 -10.38
N PRO A 206 -5.01 8.65 -10.15
CA PRO A 206 -3.74 9.37 -10.12
C PRO A 206 -3.33 9.86 -11.50
N MET A 207 -2.73 11.06 -11.53
CA MET A 207 -2.06 11.60 -12.70
C MET A 207 -0.56 11.68 -12.42
N TYR A 208 0.25 10.95 -13.18
CA TYR A 208 1.70 11.03 -13.07
C TYR A 208 2.22 12.32 -13.69
N LEU A 209 3.01 13.05 -12.93
CA LEU A 209 3.73 14.23 -13.37
C LEU A 209 5.01 13.83 -14.14
N PRO A 210 5.74 14.76 -14.79
CA PRO A 210 6.92 14.41 -15.57
C PRO A 210 7.94 13.52 -14.83
N ASN A 211 8.26 13.83 -13.57
CA ASN A 211 9.16 13.02 -12.76
C ASN A 211 8.61 11.63 -12.50
N GLY A 212 7.32 11.53 -12.21
CA GLY A 212 6.64 10.26 -11.98
C GLY A 212 6.55 9.42 -13.25
N PHE A 213 6.32 10.05 -14.40
CA PHE A 213 6.31 9.33 -15.67
C PHE A 213 7.69 8.73 -15.99
N ILE A 214 8.78 9.46 -15.73
CA ILE A 214 10.13 8.94 -15.91
C ILE A 214 10.35 7.72 -15.00
N LEU A 215 10.04 7.81 -13.71
CA LEU A 215 10.16 6.69 -12.76
C LEU A 215 9.35 5.48 -13.22
N TRP A 216 8.09 5.70 -13.60
CA TRP A 216 7.17 4.66 -14.08
C TRP A 216 7.73 3.98 -15.33
N ASN A 217 8.18 4.77 -16.32
CA ASN A 217 8.73 4.27 -17.58
C ASN A 217 10.06 3.49 -17.38
N GLN A 218 10.91 3.90 -16.44
CA GLN A 218 12.12 3.16 -16.10
C GLN A 218 11.79 1.78 -15.51
N LEU A 219 10.80 1.69 -14.63
CA LEU A 219 10.35 0.42 -14.05
C LEU A 219 9.71 -0.49 -15.11
N GLU A 220 8.85 0.07 -15.97
CA GLU A 220 8.25 -0.67 -17.08
C GLU A 220 9.31 -1.24 -18.02
N ASN A 221 10.25 -0.42 -18.49
CA ASN A 221 11.31 -0.87 -19.37
C ASN A 221 12.21 -1.92 -18.70
N TYR A 222 12.50 -1.75 -17.41
CA TYR A 222 13.29 -2.70 -16.65
C TYR A 222 12.66 -4.09 -16.64
N ILE A 223 11.39 -4.19 -16.24
CA ILE A 223 10.73 -5.50 -16.16
C ILE A 223 10.47 -6.09 -17.53
N ARG A 224 10.03 -5.29 -18.51
CA ARG A 224 9.82 -5.72 -19.88
C ARG A 224 11.09 -6.33 -20.51
N ASN A 225 12.25 -5.70 -20.29
CA ASN A 225 13.52 -6.23 -20.80
C ASN A 225 13.92 -7.56 -20.14
N LYS A 226 13.63 -7.74 -18.85
CA LYS A 226 13.87 -9.02 -18.16
C LYS A 226 12.95 -10.13 -18.67
N GLU A 227 11.70 -9.80 -18.92
CA GLU A 227 10.68 -10.70 -19.48
C GLU A 227 11.03 -11.13 -20.91
N LEU A 228 11.37 -10.19 -21.78
CA LEU A 228 11.79 -10.48 -23.15
C LEU A 228 13.00 -11.45 -23.21
N LYS A 229 14.00 -11.24 -22.34
CA LYS A 229 15.16 -12.14 -22.23
C LYS A 229 14.80 -13.56 -21.76
N ARG A 230 13.64 -13.72 -21.12
CA ARG A 230 13.10 -15.00 -20.65
C ARG A 230 12.05 -15.58 -21.61
N GLY A 231 11.91 -15.02 -22.81
CA GLY A 231 11.01 -15.51 -23.85
C GLY A 231 9.53 -15.15 -23.61
N TYR A 232 9.23 -14.12 -22.83
CA TYR A 232 7.87 -13.59 -22.75
C TYR A 232 7.53 -12.77 -24.00
N LEU A 233 6.31 -12.94 -24.50
CA LEU A 233 5.77 -12.21 -25.64
C LEU A 233 4.81 -11.12 -25.10
N HIS A 234 5.18 -9.86 -25.32
CA HIS A 234 4.36 -8.74 -24.89
C HIS A 234 3.21 -8.49 -25.86
N VAL A 235 2.02 -8.31 -25.28
CA VAL A 235 0.79 -7.93 -25.99
C VAL A 235 0.24 -6.64 -25.42
N GLN A 236 -0.78 -6.10 -26.06
CA GLN A 236 -1.59 -4.98 -25.57
C GLN A 236 -3.04 -5.26 -25.86
N THR A 237 -3.86 -5.25 -24.83
CA THR A 237 -5.31 -5.51 -24.92
C THR A 237 -6.11 -4.30 -24.44
N PRO A 238 -7.38 -4.13 -24.90
CA PRO A 238 -8.17 -2.98 -24.50
C PRO A 238 -8.58 -3.04 -23.02
N PRO A 239 -8.68 -1.88 -22.33
CA PRO A 239 -9.14 -1.81 -20.94
C PRO A 239 -10.66 -1.98 -20.80
N LEU A 240 -11.34 -2.23 -21.88
CA LEU A 240 -12.79 -2.40 -22.01
C LEU A 240 -13.07 -3.77 -22.64
N GLY A 241 -14.03 -4.50 -22.12
CA GLY A 241 -14.45 -5.79 -22.67
C GLY A 241 -15.94 -5.98 -22.62
N ASN A 242 -16.46 -6.84 -23.51
CA ASN A 242 -17.85 -7.24 -23.47
C ASN A 242 -18.13 -8.02 -22.18
N VAL A 243 -19.30 -7.82 -21.58
CA VAL A 243 -19.73 -8.50 -20.34
C VAL A 243 -19.69 -10.03 -20.48
N GLU A 244 -19.96 -10.56 -21.66
CA GLU A 244 -19.92 -12.01 -21.93
C GLU A 244 -18.52 -12.61 -21.74
N LEU A 245 -17.46 -11.85 -22.00
CA LEU A 245 -16.07 -12.26 -21.73
C LEU A 245 -15.88 -12.57 -20.22
N TYR A 246 -16.45 -11.73 -19.35
CA TYR A 246 -16.33 -11.86 -17.91
C TYR A 246 -17.33 -12.87 -17.32
N LYS A 247 -18.46 -13.12 -17.97
CA LYS A 247 -19.34 -14.24 -17.65
C LYS A 247 -18.66 -15.57 -17.99
N THR A 248 -18.08 -15.69 -19.18
CA THR A 248 -17.34 -16.89 -19.60
C THR A 248 -16.22 -17.24 -18.63
N SER A 249 -15.45 -16.26 -18.21
CA SER A 249 -14.35 -16.48 -17.24
C SER A 249 -14.82 -16.70 -15.80
N GLY A 250 -16.06 -16.30 -15.45
CA GLY A 250 -16.61 -16.35 -14.10
C GLY A 250 -16.29 -15.11 -13.24
N HIS A 251 -15.55 -14.14 -13.75
CA HIS A 251 -15.30 -12.89 -13.01
C HIS A 251 -16.59 -12.12 -12.74
N TRP A 252 -17.59 -12.22 -13.61
CA TRP A 252 -18.90 -11.57 -13.42
C TRP A 252 -19.61 -12.05 -12.17
N ASP A 253 -19.48 -13.32 -11.81
CA ASP A 253 -20.17 -13.92 -10.68
C ASP A 253 -19.39 -13.74 -9.37
N HIS A 254 -18.05 -13.79 -9.43
CA HIS A 254 -17.19 -13.79 -8.25
C HIS A 254 -16.55 -12.43 -7.91
N TYR A 255 -16.60 -11.46 -8.87
CA TYR A 255 -15.88 -10.18 -8.75
C TYR A 255 -16.77 -8.97 -9.01
N ARG A 256 -18.10 -9.17 -9.05
CA ARG A 256 -19.08 -8.17 -9.48
C ARG A 256 -19.04 -6.89 -8.66
N ASP A 257 -18.82 -7.00 -7.36
CA ASP A 257 -18.81 -5.86 -6.43
C ASP A 257 -17.58 -4.96 -6.62
N ASP A 258 -16.50 -5.52 -7.15
CA ASP A 258 -15.27 -4.80 -7.46
C ASP A 258 -15.22 -4.29 -8.93
N MET A 259 -16.25 -4.53 -9.71
CA MET A 259 -16.34 -4.08 -11.11
C MET A 259 -17.12 -2.77 -11.22
N PHE A 260 -16.66 -1.89 -12.11
CA PHE A 260 -17.46 -0.73 -12.50
C PHE A 260 -18.80 -1.14 -13.11
N PRO A 261 -19.84 -0.31 -13.02
CA PRO A 261 -21.11 -0.57 -13.70
C PRO A 261 -20.91 -0.79 -15.20
N LYS A 262 -21.70 -1.72 -15.76
CA LYS A 262 -21.71 -1.94 -17.20
C LYS A 262 -22.22 -0.71 -17.95
N MET A 263 -21.75 -0.55 -19.17
CA MET A 263 -22.16 0.48 -20.13
C MET A 263 -22.85 -0.21 -21.31
N GLU A 264 -23.93 0.37 -21.82
CA GLU A 264 -24.59 -0.08 -23.03
C GLU A 264 -24.22 0.83 -24.20
N VAL A 265 -23.71 0.23 -25.27
CA VAL A 265 -23.36 0.94 -26.52
C VAL A 265 -23.88 0.14 -27.69
N GLU A 266 -24.79 0.72 -28.45
CA GLU A 266 -25.38 0.11 -29.67
C GLU A 266 -25.97 -1.30 -29.46
N GLY A 267 -26.50 -1.57 -28.24
CA GLY A 267 -27.11 -2.85 -27.87
C GLY A 267 -26.11 -3.89 -27.36
N GLU A 268 -24.83 -3.57 -27.26
CA GLU A 268 -23.79 -4.38 -26.61
C GLU A 268 -23.49 -3.88 -25.19
N GLU A 269 -23.23 -4.79 -24.28
CA GLU A 269 -22.87 -4.48 -22.90
C GLU A 269 -21.37 -4.56 -22.69
N PHE A 270 -20.74 -3.46 -22.29
CA PHE A 270 -19.31 -3.37 -21.98
C PHE A 270 -19.06 -3.06 -20.52
N VAL A 271 -17.89 -3.43 -20.04
CA VAL A 271 -17.42 -3.12 -18.71
C VAL A 271 -15.92 -2.79 -18.74
N LEU A 272 -15.50 -1.88 -17.86
CA LEU A 272 -14.07 -1.69 -17.58
C LEU A 272 -13.50 -2.96 -16.94
N ARG A 273 -12.41 -3.46 -17.49
CA ARG A 273 -11.82 -4.73 -17.02
C ARG A 273 -11.26 -4.61 -15.62
N PRO A 274 -11.62 -5.53 -14.70
CA PRO A 274 -11.00 -5.64 -13.38
C PRO A 274 -9.66 -6.37 -13.42
N MET A 275 -9.46 -7.23 -14.43
CA MET A 275 -8.31 -8.07 -14.73
C MET A 275 -8.23 -8.36 -16.24
N ASN A 276 -7.01 -8.54 -16.74
CA ASN A 276 -6.76 -8.82 -18.16
C ASN A 276 -6.71 -10.31 -18.52
N CYS A 277 -6.77 -11.23 -17.53
CA CYS A 277 -6.70 -12.68 -17.77
C CYS A 277 -7.61 -13.17 -18.91
N PRO A 278 -8.92 -12.78 -18.97
CA PRO A 278 -9.80 -13.26 -20.02
C PRO A 278 -9.36 -12.87 -21.43
N HIS A 279 -8.72 -11.71 -21.59
CA HIS A 279 -8.20 -11.26 -22.88
C HIS A 279 -7.05 -12.15 -23.36
N HIS A 280 -6.14 -12.56 -22.46
CA HIS A 280 -5.03 -13.44 -22.78
C HIS A 280 -5.52 -14.85 -23.12
N MET A 281 -6.62 -15.33 -22.52
CA MET A 281 -7.26 -16.59 -22.92
C MET A 281 -7.76 -16.51 -24.36
N VAL A 282 -8.39 -15.39 -24.76
CA VAL A 282 -8.85 -15.16 -26.13
C VAL A 282 -7.67 -15.09 -27.12
N ILE A 283 -6.56 -14.45 -26.74
CA ILE A 283 -5.34 -14.40 -27.57
C ILE A 283 -4.79 -15.81 -27.80
N TYR A 284 -4.67 -16.61 -26.75
CA TYR A 284 -4.23 -18.00 -26.88
C TYR A 284 -5.16 -18.80 -27.78
N GLY A 285 -6.47 -18.65 -27.60
CA GLY A 285 -7.48 -19.38 -28.40
C GLY A 285 -7.58 -18.97 -29.87
N ASN A 286 -6.87 -17.91 -30.30
CA ASN A 286 -6.88 -17.44 -31.69
C ASN A 286 -6.13 -18.40 -32.63
N ASP A 287 -5.19 -19.19 -32.12
CA ASP A 287 -4.34 -20.08 -32.90
C ASP A 287 -4.42 -21.53 -32.41
N ILE A 288 -3.99 -22.47 -33.27
CA ILE A 288 -3.84 -23.89 -32.91
C ILE A 288 -2.44 -24.09 -32.37
N HIS A 289 -2.34 -24.57 -31.16
CA HIS A 289 -1.07 -24.86 -30.50
C HIS A 289 -0.78 -26.35 -30.41
N SER A 290 0.49 -26.70 -30.44
CA SER A 290 1.01 -28.04 -30.14
C SER A 290 1.81 -28.02 -28.84
N TYR A 291 2.08 -29.15 -28.24
CA TYR A 291 2.96 -29.28 -27.08
C TYR A 291 4.35 -28.65 -27.26
N ARG A 292 4.79 -28.48 -28.53
CA ARG A 292 6.10 -27.88 -28.88
C ARG A 292 6.08 -26.37 -28.80
N ASP A 293 4.89 -25.75 -28.86
CA ASP A 293 4.69 -24.31 -28.74
C ASP A 293 4.61 -23.87 -27.28
N LEU A 294 4.50 -24.84 -26.35
CA LEU A 294 4.45 -24.62 -24.92
C LEU A 294 5.82 -24.79 -24.25
N PRO A 295 6.17 -24.00 -23.24
CA PRO A 295 5.33 -22.97 -22.62
C PRO A 295 5.22 -21.69 -23.45
N LEU A 296 3.99 -21.17 -23.59
CA LEU A 296 3.73 -19.87 -24.21
C LEU A 296 3.50 -18.83 -23.12
N ARG A 297 4.40 -17.84 -23.04
CA ARG A 297 4.40 -16.80 -21.99
C ARG A 297 3.91 -15.48 -22.57
N ILE A 298 2.67 -15.09 -22.28
CA ILE A 298 2.05 -13.83 -22.73
C ILE A 298 2.14 -12.82 -21.58
N ALA A 299 2.72 -11.65 -21.81
CA ALA A 299 2.88 -10.60 -20.82
C ALA A 299 2.27 -9.27 -21.27
N GLU A 300 1.80 -8.47 -20.33
CA GLU A 300 1.24 -7.14 -20.56
C GLU A 300 1.48 -6.23 -19.35
N ILE A 301 1.77 -4.96 -19.60
CA ILE A 301 1.58 -3.93 -18.58
C ILE A 301 0.12 -3.47 -18.70
N ALA A 302 -0.74 -4.20 -18.01
CA ALA A 302 -2.18 -4.15 -18.18
C ALA A 302 -2.82 -3.03 -17.38
N ARG A 303 -3.58 -2.16 -18.02
CA ARG A 303 -4.39 -1.16 -17.32
C ARG A 303 -5.71 -1.76 -16.90
N ASP A 304 -5.88 -1.94 -15.59
CA ASP A 304 -7.08 -2.49 -14.97
C ASP A 304 -7.84 -1.44 -14.16
N CYS A 305 -9.13 -1.66 -13.96
CA CYS A 305 -10.05 -0.75 -13.27
C CYS A 305 -10.86 -1.51 -12.23
N ARG A 306 -10.81 -1.07 -10.95
CA ARG A 306 -11.59 -1.67 -9.87
C ARG A 306 -12.44 -0.63 -9.16
N TYR A 307 -13.66 -1.00 -8.83
CA TYR A 307 -14.59 -0.16 -8.08
C TYR A 307 -14.22 -0.18 -6.59
N GLU A 308 -13.21 0.61 -6.26
CA GLU A 308 -12.78 0.78 -4.88
C GLU A 308 -13.66 1.80 -4.15
N SER A 309 -14.09 1.48 -2.93
CA SER A 309 -14.82 2.43 -2.08
C SER A 309 -13.95 3.63 -1.74
N SER A 310 -14.55 4.81 -1.55
CA SER A 310 -13.79 6.03 -1.24
C SER A 310 -12.99 5.93 0.05
N GLY A 311 -13.43 5.12 1.02
CA GLY A 311 -12.74 4.90 2.28
C GLY A 311 -11.52 3.98 2.19
N SER A 312 -11.43 3.14 1.15
CA SER A 312 -10.31 2.23 0.94
C SER A 312 -9.16 2.85 0.13
N LEU A 313 -9.39 4.01 -0.51
CA LEU A 313 -8.38 4.66 -1.35
C LEU A 313 -7.19 5.18 -0.51
N LYS A 314 -5.95 4.91 -0.99
CA LYS A 314 -4.72 5.31 -0.29
C LYS A 314 -3.64 5.74 -1.27
N GLY A 315 -3.55 7.04 -1.58
CA GLY A 315 -2.59 7.59 -2.52
C GLY A 315 -2.53 6.80 -3.84
N ILE A 316 -1.34 6.33 -4.25
CA ILE A 316 -1.15 5.43 -5.39
C ILE A 316 -0.98 3.96 -4.98
N GLU A 317 -1.05 3.65 -3.67
CA GLU A 317 -1.03 2.27 -3.17
C GLU A 317 -2.34 1.53 -3.47
N ARG A 318 -3.49 2.23 -3.33
CA ARG A 318 -4.82 1.68 -3.64
C ARG A 318 -5.64 2.70 -4.41
N VAL A 319 -5.88 2.40 -5.66
CA VAL A 319 -6.47 3.30 -6.68
C VAL A 319 -7.56 2.58 -7.47
N ARG A 320 -8.38 3.34 -8.20
CA ARG A 320 -9.44 2.80 -9.05
C ARG A 320 -8.98 2.38 -10.44
N THR A 321 -7.86 2.93 -10.92
CA THR A 321 -7.20 2.51 -12.16
C THR A 321 -5.71 2.39 -11.92
N PHE A 322 -5.13 1.30 -12.35
CA PHE A 322 -3.72 0.97 -12.12
C PHE A 322 -3.16 0.17 -13.31
N CYS A 323 -1.84 0.11 -13.40
CA CYS A 323 -1.18 -0.72 -14.40
C CYS A 323 -0.50 -1.91 -13.71
N GLN A 324 -0.95 -3.12 -14.05
CA GLN A 324 -0.41 -4.36 -13.51
C GLN A 324 0.67 -4.92 -14.41
N ASN A 325 1.82 -5.31 -13.84
CA ASN A 325 2.82 -6.10 -14.53
C ASN A 325 2.39 -7.57 -14.53
N ASP A 326 1.56 -7.92 -15.47
CA ASP A 326 0.86 -9.20 -15.51
C ASP A 326 1.35 -10.10 -16.63
N SER A 327 1.24 -11.40 -16.42
CA SER A 327 1.49 -12.38 -17.45
C SER A 327 0.77 -13.70 -17.20
N HIS A 328 0.47 -14.40 -18.30
CA HIS A 328 -0.18 -15.71 -18.31
C HIS A 328 0.71 -16.69 -19.06
N ILE A 329 1.18 -17.72 -18.37
CA ILE A 329 2.06 -18.74 -18.90
C ILE A 329 1.22 -19.98 -19.17
N PHE A 330 0.95 -20.26 -20.43
CA PHE A 330 0.25 -21.47 -20.86
C PHE A 330 1.27 -22.60 -20.99
N CYS A 331 1.07 -23.68 -20.25
CA CYS A 331 2.03 -24.78 -20.21
C CYS A 331 1.33 -26.15 -20.09
N THR A 332 2.08 -27.22 -20.30
CA THR A 332 1.62 -28.57 -19.95
C THR A 332 1.76 -28.79 -18.46
N LEU A 333 1.10 -29.82 -17.94
CA LEU A 333 1.16 -30.14 -16.51
C LEU A 333 2.60 -30.45 -16.06
N GLU A 334 3.39 -31.11 -16.90
CA GLU A 334 4.79 -31.46 -16.66
C GLU A 334 5.72 -30.24 -16.64
N GLN A 335 5.31 -29.14 -17.25
CA GLN A 335 6.09 -27.89 -17.30
C GLN A 335 5.83 -26.97 -16.11
N VAL A 336 4.76 -27.20 -15.31
CA VAL A 336 4.35 -26.32 -14.21
C VAL A 336 5.49 -26.05 -13.24
N GLU A 337 6.20 -27.09 -12.80
CA GLU A 337 7.31 -26.94 -11.84
C GLU A 337 8.41 -26.02 -12.38
N SER A 338 8.87 -26.27 -13.62
CA SER A 338 9.94 -25.47 -14.24
C SER A 338 9.53 -24.02 -14.49
N GLU A 339 8.27 -23.79 -14.89
CA GLU A 339 7.75 -22.44 -15.13
C GLU A 339 7.55 -21.68 -13.82
N PHE A 340 7.01 -22.35 -12.80
CA PHE A 340 6.84 -21.77 -11.46
C PHE A 340 8.20 -21.36 -10.86
N LYS A 341 9.21 -22.23 -10.97
CA LYS A 341 10.60 -21.91 -10.59
C LYS A 341 11.11 -20.67 -11.34
N GLY A 342 10.92 -20.63 -12.66
CA GLY A 342 11.33 -19.48 -13.46
C GLY A 342 10.68 -18.16 -13.04
N VAL A 343 9.42 -18.18 -12.56
CA VAL A 343 8.73 -17.03 -11.99
C VAL A 343 9.36 -16.61 -10.67
N VAL A 344 9.60 -17.55 -9.75
CA VAL A 344 10.23 -17.29 -8.46
C VAL A 344 11.64 -16.71 -8.66
N ASP A 345 12.44 -17.30 -9.54
CA ASP A 345 13.78 -16.79 -9.88
C ASP A 345 13.74 -15.34 -10.41
N LEU A 346 12.75 -15.01 -11.26
CA LEU A 346 12.55 -13.65 -11.76
C LEU A 346 12.20 -12.66 -10.63
N ILE A 347 11.30 -13.05 -9.72
CA ILE A 347 10.92 -12.23 -8.55
C ILE A 347 12.16 -11.97 -7.68
N LEU A 348 12.89 -13.01 -7.31
CA LEU A 348 14.07 -12.90 -6.44
C LEU A 348 15.20 -12.08 -7.08
N GLU A 349 15.41 -12.22 -8.40
CA GLU A 349 16.38 -11.38 -9.13
C GLU A 349 15.98 -9.90 -9.07
N CYS A 350 14.70 -9.58 -9.31
CA CYS A 350 14.20 -8.20 -9.21
C CYS A 350 14.34 -7.64 -7.80
N TYR A 351 13.99 -8.41 -6.78
CA TYR A 351 14.08 -7.98 -5.38
C TYR A 351 15.53 -7.71 -4.97
N LYS A 352 16.46 -8.57 -5.40
CA LYS A 352 17.89 -8.36 -5.15
C LYS A 352 18.41 -7.06 -5.79
N GLU A 353 18.07 -6.81 -7.06
CA GLU A 353 18.53 -5.62 -7.79
C GLU A 353 17.91 -4.33 -7.25
N LEU A 354 16.70 -4.41 -6.68
CA LEU A 354 15.98 -3.29 -6.07
C LEU A 354 16.21 -3.15 -4.56
N ASN A 355 17.11 -3.99 -3.98
CA ASN A 355 17.41 -4.04 -2.55
C ASN A 355 16.18 -4.28 -1.65
N ILE A 356 15.21 -5.07 -2.13
CA ILE A 356 14.06 -5.52 -1.35
C ILE A 356 14.47 -6.77 -0.58
N SER A 357 14.63 -6.67 0.75
CA SER A 357 15.14 -7.76 1.59
C SER A 357 14.16 -8.27 2.64
N ASN A 358 13.17 -7.45 3.02
CA ASN A 358 12.20 -7.79 4.05
C ASN A 358 10.91 -8.34 3.43
N TYR A 359 10.94 -9.61 3.05
CA TYR A 359 9.79 -10.31 2.46
C TYR A 359 9.67 -11.74 2.99
N ARG A 360 8.48 -12.32 2.86
CA ARG A 360 8.20 -13.73 3.12
C ARG A 360 7.27 -14.29 2.03
N PHE A 361 7.36 -15.60 1.84
CA PHE A 361 6.44 -16.31 0.96
C PHE A 361 5.22 -16.81 1.72
N GLU A 362 4.06 -16.70 1.09
CA GLU A 362 2.79 -17.15 1.62
C GLU A 362 2.07 -17.99 0.58
N LEU A 363 1.82 -19.26 0.91
CA LEU A 363 1.01 -20.16 0.08
C LEU A 363 -0.45 -20.01 0.49
N SER A 364 -1.22 -19.36 -0.36
CA SER A 364 -2.63 -19.09 -0.17
C SER A 364 -3.46 -20.25 -0.73
N LEU A 365 -4.19 -20.93 0.16
CA LEU A 365 -5.00 -22.11 -0.10
C LEU A 365 -6.49 -21.76 -0.03
N ARG A 366 -7.34 -22.62 -0.63
CA ARG A 366 -8.79 -22.49 -0.48
C ARG A 366 -9.21 -22.78 0.97
N ASP A 367 -10.38 -22.25 1.36
CA ASP A 367 -11.14 -22.77 2.49
C ASP A 367 -12.10 -23.86 1.98
N PRO A 368 -11.93 -25.14 2.37
CA PRO A 368 -12.80 -26.23 1.92
C PRO A 368 -14.26 -26.08 2.34
N GLU A 369 -14.53 -25.28 3.39
CA GLU A 369 -15.89 -25.01 3.89
C GLU A 369 -16.60 -23.90 3.10
N ASP A 370 -15.87 -23.02 2.42
CA ASP A 370 -16.45 -21.97 1.58
C ASP A 370 -16.82 -22.52 0.19
N LYS A 371 -18.08 -22.92 0.05
CA LYS A 371 -18.63 -23.46 -1.21
C LYS A 371 -19.09 -22.40 -2.21
N VAL A 372 -18.99 -21.12 -1.87
CA VAL A 372 -19.44 -20.01 -2.72
C VAL A 372 -18.28 -19.36 -3.47
N LYS A 373 -17.17 -19.12 -2.79
CA LYS A 373 -16.02 -18.41 -3.33
C LYS A 373 -15.25 -19.22 -4.39
N TYR A 374 -15.11 -20.53 -4.21
CA TYR A 374 -14.18 -21.33 -5.00
C TYR A 374 -14.87 -22.18 -6.07
N HIS A 375 -14.18 -22.41 -7.19
CA HIS A 375 -14.63 -23.33 -8.23
C HIS A 375 -14.84 -24.74 -7.69
N HIS A 376 -15.95 -25.39 -8.08
CA HIS A 376 -16.37 -26.70 -7.57
C HIS A 376 -15.66 -27.85 -8.30
N ASP A 377 -14.43 -28.15 -7.93
CA ASP A 377 -13.67 -29.33 -8.36
C ASP A 377 -12.67 -29.74 -7.27
N GLU A 378 -13.12 -30.60 -6.35
CA GLU A 378 -12.31 -31.09 -5.22
C GLU A 378 -11.00 -31.75 -5.67
N LYS A 379 -11.05 -32.52 -6.76
CA LYS A 379 -9.88 -33.24 -7.27
C LYS A 379 -8.84 -32.26 -7.78
N MET A 380 -9.25 -31.33 -8.60
CA MET A 380 -8.40 -30.27 -9.16
C MET A 380 -7.70 -29.49 -8.03
N TRP A 381 -8.45 -29.04 -7.01
CA TRP A 381 -7.89 -28.29 -5.90
C TRP A 381 -6.84 -29.09 -5.13
N ASN A 382 -7.14 -30.36 -4.79
CA ASN A 382 -6.20 -31.19 -4.06
C ASN A 382 -4.90 -31.43 -4.86
N GLU A 383 -5.00 -31.65 -6.16
CA GLU A 383 -3.85 -31.81 -7.04
C GLU A 383 -3.04 -30.51 -7.15
N ALA A 384 -3.70 -29.37 -7.36
CA ALA A 384 -3.05 -28.07 -7.48
C ALA A 384 -2.33 -27.64 -6.19
N GLU A 385 -2.99 -27.76 -5.04
CA GLU A 385 -2.40 -27.40 -3.76
C GLU A 385 -1.22 -28.32 -3.40
N SER A 386 -1.36 -29.63 -3.66
CA SER A 386 -0.28 -30.60 -3.44
C SER A 386 0.92 -30.31 -4.33
N MET A 387 0.69 -29.98 -5.60
CA MET A 387 1.74 -29.63 -6.56
C MET A 387 2.52 -28.40 -6.12
N LEU A 388 1.85 -27.32 -5.72
CA LEU A 388 2.53 -26.11 -5.27
C LEU A 388 3.35 -26.36 -3.98
N ARG A 389 2.82 -27.13 -3.03
CA ARG A 389 3.59 -27.52 -1.83
C ARG A 389 4.87 -28.27 -2.21
N GLN A 390 4.75 -29.24 -3.12
CA GLN A 390 5.90 -30.02 -3.58
C GLN A 390 6.92 -29.12 -4.25
N VAL A 391 6.51 -28.27 -5.19
CA VAL A 391 7.42 -27.35 -5.90
C VAL A 391 8.14 -26.42 -4.93
N LEU A 392 7.45 -25.84 -3.95
CA LEU A 392 8.07 -24.95 -2.97
C LEU A 392 9.08 -25.68 -2.09
N ASN A 393 8.76 -26.92 -1.66
CA ASN A 393 9.67 -27.75 -0.89
C ASN A 393 10.91 -28.15 -1.71
N ASP A 394 10.74 -28.52 -2.96
CA ASP A 394 11.84 -28.91 -3.87
C ASP A 394 12.76 -27.71 -4.18
N LEU A 395 12.21 -26.50 -4.20
CA LEU A 395 12.97 -25.27 -4.32
C LEU A 395 13.64 -24.80 -3.01
N GLY A 396 13.32 -25.46 -1.87
CA GLY A 396 13.84 -25.08 -0.56
C GLY A 396 13.37 -23.70 -0.08
N ILE A 397 12.17 -23.28 -0.48
CA ILE A 397 11.56 -22.00 -0.11
C ILE A 397 10.80 -22.17 1.20
N ASP A 398 11.16 -21.37 2.20
CA ASP A 398 10.37 -21.24 3.43
C ASP A 398 9.10 -20.45 3.16
N TYR A 399 7.94 -21.01 3.50
CA TYR A 399 6.64 -20.37 3.30
C TYR A 399 5.68 -20.60 4.46
N VAL A 400 4.65 -19.77 4.55
CA VAL A 400 3.55 -19.90 5.52
C VAL A 400 2.27 -20.21 4.73
N GLU A 401 1.47 -21.17 5.19
CA GLU A 401 0.17 -21.46 4.59
C GLU A 401 -0.93 -20.55 5.16
N LYS A 402 -1.80 -20.05 4.27
CA LYS A 402 -2.99 -19.26 4.60
C LYS A 402 -4.23 -19.85 3.96
N ILE A 403 -5.14 -20.34 4.78
CA ILE A 403 -6.41 -20.89 4.34
C ILE A 403 -7.41 -19.75 4.08
N GLY A 404 -8.17 -19.85 3.00
CA GLY A 404 -9.19 -18.87 2.64
C GLY A 404 -8.71 -17.73 1.71
N GLU A 405 -7.40 -17.64 1.43
CA GLU A 405 -6.81 -16.54 0.67
C GLU A 405 -6.54 -16.87 -0.82
N ALA A 406 -6.82 -18.11 -1.25
CA ALA A 406 -6.67 -18.50 -2.66
C ALA A 406 -7.57 -17.69 -3.61
N ALA A 407 -7.18 -17.61 -4.90
CA ALA A 407 -8.07 -17.14 -5.95
C ALA A 407 -9.24 -18.12 -6.15
N PHE A 408 -10.35 -17.68 -6.73
CA PHE A 408 -11.50 -18.55 -6.96
C PHE A 408 -11.19 -19.71 -7.93
N TYR A 409 -10.16 -19.55 -8.76
CA TYR A 409 -9.75 -20.49 -9.82
C TYR A 409 -8.52 -21.34 -9.47
N GLY A 410 -7.84 -21.09 -8.35
CA GLY A 410 -6.68 -21.90 -7.95
C GLY A 410 -5.85 -21.32 -6.80
N PRO A 411 -4.95 -22.16 -6.24
CA PRO A 411 -4.03 -21.72 -5.18
C PRO A 411 -2.95 -20.79 -5.72
N LYS A 412 -2.36 -19.99 -4.83
CA LYS A 412 -1.36 -18.98 -5.21
C LYS A 412 -0.23 -18.87 -4.21
N LEU A 413 0.96 -18.56 -4.73
CA LEU A 413 2.08 -18.07 -3.95
C LEU A 413 2.05 -16.54 -3.98
N ASP A 414 1.93 -15.92 -2.82
CA ASP A 414 2.07 -14.49 -2.64
C ASP A 414 3.42 -14.17 -2.00
N VAL A 415 4.05 -13.08 -2.43
CA VAL A 415 5.23 -12.55 -1.76
C VAL A 415 4.80 -11.32 -0.98
N GLN A 416 4.73 -11.49 0.32
CA GLN A 416 4.42 -10.42 1.26
C GLN A 416 5.69 -9.64 1.57
N VAL A 417 5.66 -8.34 1.34
CA VAL A 417 6.72 -7.44 1.78
C VAL A 417 6.24 -6.67 3.01
N LYS A 418 7.14 -6.48 3.95
CA LYS A 418 6.88 -5.65 5.12
C LYS A 418 7.52 -4.28 4.89
N PRO A 419 6.73 -3.25 4.56
CA PRO A 419 7.25 -1.89 4.44
C PRO A 419 7.91 -1.45 5.74
N ALA A 420 8.79 -0.46 5.66
CA ALA A 420 9.37 0.16 6.84
C ALA A 420 8.31 0.74 7.78
N VAL A 421 7.12 1.01 7.26
CA VAL A 421 5.96 1.53 7.99
C VAL A 421 4.67 0.94 7.42
N GLY A 422 3.73 0.59 8.30
CA GLY A 422 2.42 0.05 7.91
C GLY A 422 2.36 -1.48 7.95
N ASN A 423 1.28 -2.02 7.41
CA ASN A 423 1.03 -3.46 7.38
C ASN A 423 1.74 -4.12 6.19
N GLU A 424 1.91 -5.43 6.26
CA GLU A 424 2.39 -6.22 5.14
C GLU A 424 1.50 -6.01 3.91
N ILE A 425 2.12 -5.98 2.73
CA ILE A 425 1.43 -5.88 1.45
C ILE A 425 1.90 -6.98 0.51
N THR A 426 0.98 -7.55 -0.26
CA THR A 426 1.33 -8.45 -1.36
C THR A 426 1.91 -7.62 -2.50
N LEU A 427 3.17 -7.89 -2.84
CA LEU A 427 3.87 -7.21 -3.93
C LEU A 427 3.94 -8.07 -5.19
N SER A 428 4.32 -9.35 -5.04
CA SER A 428 4.40 -10.30 -6.15
C SER A 428 3.49 -11.48 -5.93
N THR A 429 3.05 -12.12 -7.02
CA THR A 429 2.19 -13.31 -6.95
C THR A 429 2.47 -14.25 -8.12
N CYS A 430 2.27 -15.56 -7.86
CA CYS A 430 2.20 -16.60 -8.90
C CYS A 430 1.04 -17.55 -8.55
N GLN A 431 0.07 -17.68 -9.45
CA GLN A 431 -1.19 -18.38 -9.23
C GLN A 431 -1.34 -19.50 -10.25
N LEU A 432 -1.71 -20.68 -9.79
CA LEU A 432 -1.93 -21.86 -10.63
C LEU A 432 -3.41 -21.98 -10.98
N ASP A 433 -3.74 -22.03 -12.25
CA ASP A 433 -5.09 -22.01 -12.78
C ASP A 433 -5.37 -23.18 -13.72
N PHE A 434 -6.30 -24.03 -13.34
CA PHE A 434 -6.86 -25.10 -14.15
C PHE A 434 -8.27 -24.80 -14.68
N CYS A 435 -8.88 -23.71 -14.19
CA CYS A 435 -10.28 -23.40 -14.37
C CYS A 435 -10.53 -22.57 -15.66
N LEU A 436 -9.85 -21.43 -15.82
CA LEU A 436 -10.08 -20.54 -16.94
C LEU A 436 -9.80 -21.19 -18.30
N PRO A 437 -8.67 -21.92 -18.48
CA PRO A 437 -8.44 -22.59 -19.77
C PRO A 437 -9.56 -23.55 -20.18
N ALA A 438 -10.14 -24.24 -19.21
CA ALA A 438 -11.27 -25.14 -19.48
C ALA A 438 -12.55 -24.36 -19.82
N LYS A 439 -12.85 -23.26 -19.13
CA LYS A 439 -14.00 -22.39 -19.41
C LYS A 439 -13.97 -21.75 -20.80
N PHE A 440 -12.77 -21.44 -21.30
CA PHE A 440 -12.54 -20.91 -22.65
C PHE A 440 -12.34 -22.01 -23.71
N ASP A 441 -12.46 -23.31 -23.33
CA ASP A 441 -12.22 -24.48 -24.18
C ASP A 441 -10.86 -24.45 -24.89
N LEU A 442 -9.83 -23.95 -24.22
CA LEU A 442 -8.48 -23.85 -24.77
C LEU A 442 -7.86 -25.23 -24.91
N LYS A 443 -7.20 -25.47 -26.05
CA LYS A 443 -6.59 -26.77 -26.36
C LYS A 443 -5.20 -26.61 -26.96
N TYR A 444 -4.37 -27.63 -26.73
CA TYR A 444 -3.16 -27.90 -27.51
C TYR A 444 -3.17 -29.35 -27.98
N VAL A 445 -2.44 -29.62 -29.06
CA VAL A 445 -2.25 -31.00 -29.56
C VAL A 445 -1.01 -31.60 -28.89
N ASP A 446 -1.20 -32.67 -28.16
CA ASP A 446 -0.11 -33.37 -27.48
C ASP A 446 0.69 -34.28 -28.42
N SER A 447 1.78 -34.84 -27.94
CA SER A 447 2.70 -35.72 -28.71
C SER A 447 2.04 -36.98 -29.27
N ASP A 448 0.97 -37.45 -28.62
CA ASP A 448 0.14 -38.58 -29.03
C ASP A 448 -0.97 -38.21 -30.03
N GLY A 449 -1.08 -36.92 -30.40
CA GLY A 449 -2.14 -36.37 -31.26
C GLY A 449 -3.44 -36.08 -30.55
N SER A 450 -3.56 -36.32 -29.25
CA SER A 450 -4.74 -35.96 -28.46
C SER A 450 -4.80 -34.48 -28.19
N LYS A 451 -6.03 -33.94 -28.03
CA LYS A 451 -6.25 -32.55 -27.60
C LYS A 451 -6.33 -32.48 -26.08
N LYS A 452 -5.43 -31.71 -25.46
CA LYS A 452 -5.41 -31.47 -24.02
C LYS A 452 -5.64 -30.01 -23.69
N THR A 453 -6.17 -29.72 -22.51
CA THR A 453 -6.31 -28.36 -21.98
C THR A 453 -5.00 -27.93 -21.33
N PRO A 454 -4.44 -26.75 -21.64
CA PRO A 454 -3.24 -26.27 -20.96
C PRO A 454 -3.55 -25.87 -19.52
N VAL A 455 -2.51 -25.83 -18.69
CA VAL A 455 -2.53 -25.20 -17.38
C VAL A 455 -2.02 -23.77 -17.52
N VAL A 456 -2.47 -22.84 -16.68
CA VAL A 456 -2.01 -21.45 -16.74
C VAL A 456 -1.40 -21.04 -15.41
N LEU A 457 -0.22 -20.41 -15.46
CA LEU A 457 0.34 -19.67 -14.34
C LEU A 457 0.08 -18.17 -14.57
N HIS A 458 -0.69 -17.56 -13.68
CA HIS A 458 -0.83 -16.11 -13.61
C HIS A 458 0.28 -15.56 -12.74
N ARG A 459 1.01 -14.55 -13.19
CA ARG A 459 2.03 -13.96 -12.35
C ARG A 459 2.13 -12.46 -12.49
N ALA A 460 2.46 -11.81 -11.38
CA ALA A 460 2.84 -10.41 -11.33
C ALA A 460 4.11 -10.27 -10.49
N VAL A 461 5.17 -9.64 -11.02
CA VAL A 461 6.42 -9.40 -10.30
C VAL A 461 6.31 -8.14 -9.43
N PHE A 462 5.82 -7.05 -10.00
CA PHE A 462 5.62 -5.79 -9.28
C PHE A 462 4.18 -5.61 -8.79
N GLY A 463 3.31 -6.60 -9.01
CA GLY A 463 1.88 -6.37 -8.84
C GLY A 463 1.44 -5.20 -9.72
N SER A 464 0.79 -4.19 -9.15
CA SER A 464 0.58 -2.93 -9.86
C SER A 464 1.83 -2.04 -9.73
N ILE A 465 2.25 -1.44 -10.86
CA ILE A 465 3.37 -0.48 -10.87
C ILE A 465 3.08 0.71 -9.94
N ASP A 466 1.82 1.12 -9.84
CA ASP A 466 1.36 2.19 -8.96
C ASP A 466 1.66 1.88 -7.48
N ARG A 467 1.25 0.68 -7.02
CA ARG A 467 1.52 0.21 -5.65
C ARG A 467 3.01 0.00 -5.41
N PHE A 468 3.72 -0.52 -6.40
CA PHE A 468 5.17 -0.70 -6.32
C PHE A 468 5.88 0.64 -6.11
N ILE A 469 5.52 1.68 -6.87
CA ILE A 469 6.07 3.02 -6.71
C ILE A 469 5.77 3.57 -5.31
N ALA A 470 4.52 3.40 -4.80
CA ALA A 470 4.18 3.81 -3.43
C ALA A 470 5.11 3.14 -2.41
N TYR A 471 5.20 1.81 -2.45
CA TYR A 471 6.07 1.02 -1.59
C TYR A 471 7.54 1.47 -1.70
N TYR A 472 8.05 1.63 -2.91
CA TYR A 472 9.45 1.95 -3.14
C TYR A 472 9.83 3.37 -2.69
N LEU A 473 8.92 4.34 -2.85
CA LEU A 473 9.08 5.68 -2.30
C LEU A 473 9.13 5.67 -0.76
N GLU A 474 8.28 4.87 -0.12
CA GLU A 474 8.26 4.72 1.34
C GLU A 474 9.51 4.02 1.85
N GLU A 475 9.95 2.94 1.19
CA GLU A 475 11.12 2.18 1.57
C GLU A 475 12.41 2.99 1.46
N THR A 476 12.58 3.69 0.35
CA THR A 476 13.75 4.54 0.08
C THR A 476 13.68 5.93 0.70
N LYS A 477 12.56 6.32 1.32
CA LYS A 477 12.25 7.72 1.70
C LYS A 477 12.39 8.67 0.50
N GLY A 478 12.14 8.19 -0.71
CA GLY A 478 12.31 8.91 -1.96
C GLY A 478 13.76 9.10 -2.42
N ASN A 479 14.75 8.48 -1.74
CA ASN A 479 16.14 8.45 -2.20
C ASN A 479 16.30 7.35 -3.25
N LEU A 480 15.88 7.65 -4.46
CA LEU A 480 15.90 6.69 -5.55
C LEU A 480 17.34 6.37 -6.00
N PRO A 481 17.64 5.11 -6.37
CA PRO A 481 18.92 4.79 -7.01
C PRO A 481 19.04 5.55 -8.33
N VAL A 482 20.28 5.80 -8.76
CA VAL A 482 20.57 6.67 -9.92
C VAL A 482 19.79 6.28 -11.16
N TRP A 483 19.67 4.99 -11.45
CA TRP A 483 18.98 4.51 -12.65
C TRP A 483 17.46 4.79 -12.66
N LEU A 484 16.83 4.95 -11.48
CA LEU A 484 15.41 5.29 -11.32
C LEU A 484 15.17 6.80 -11.13
N ALA A 485 16.19 7.56 -10.69
CA ALA A 485 16.04 8.96 -10.39
C ALA A 485 15.57 9.77 -11.62
N PRO A 486 14.48 10.55 -11.54
CA PRO A 486 13.99 11.35 -12.65
C PRO A 486 15.04 12.35 -13.15
N VAL A 487 15.77 12.97 -12.24
CA VAL A 487 16.95 13.79 -12.49
C VAL A 487 18.12 13.09 -11.81
N GLN A 488 19.08 12.61 -12.59
CA GLN A 488 20.25 11.88 -12.08
C GLN A 488 21.35 12.83 -11.60
N ALA A 489 21.53 13.93 -12.30
CA ALA A 489 22.48 14.97 -11.94
C ALA A 489 21.91 16.37 -12.18
N ILE A 490 22.30 17.32 -11.33
CA ILE A 490 22.01 18.75 -11.54
C ILE A 490 23.31 19.53 -11.61
N VAL A 491 23.46 20.36 -12.65
CA VAL A 491 24.64 21.21 -12.87
C VAL A 491 24.35 22.60 -12.34
N MET A 492 25.24 23.16 -11.54
CA MET A 492 25.13 24.47 -10.92
C MET A 492 26.40 25.32 -11.17
N PRO A 493 26.35 26.35 -11.99
CA PRO A 493 27.44 27.32 -12.07
C PRO A 493 27.57 28.08 -10.74
N VAL A 494 28.79 28.25 -10.22
CA VAL A 494 29.06 29.08 -9.03
C VAL A 494 28.69 30.54 -9.32
N ASN A 495 29.02 31.02 -10.51
CA ASN A 495 28.68 32.34 -11.01
C ASN A 495 28.30 32.25 -12.48
N ASN A 496 27.12 32.71 -12.84
CA ASN A 496 26.62 32.64 -14.21
C ASN A 496 27.48 33.40 -15.22
N GLN A 497 28.03 34.55 -14.84
CA GLN A 497 28.83 35.37 -15.75
C GLN A 497 30.12 34.65 -16.22
N TYR A 498 30.70 33.78 -15.40
CA TYR A 498 32.00 33.17 -15.66
C TYR A 498 31.94 31.66 -15.90
N HIS A 499 30.91 30.99 -15.43
CA HIS A 499 30.87 29.53 -15.43
C HIS A 499 29.69 28.93 -16.19
N LEU A 500 28.75 29.75 -16.68
CA LEU A 500 27.54 29.26 -17.37
C LEU A 500 27.89 28.50 -18.65
N ASP A 501 28.84 29.00 -19.43
CA ASP A 501 29.24 28.37 -20.71
C ASP A 501 29.81 26.98 -20.46
N TYR A 502 30.70 26.84 -19.48
CA TYR A 502 31.25 25.55 -19.10
C TYR A 502 30.16 24.63 -18.50
N SER A 503 29.26 25.17 -17.73
CA SER A 503 28.11 24.40 -17.17
C SER A 503 27.19 23.90 -18.27
N ASN A 504 26.95 24.66 -19.33
CA ASN A 504 26.19 24.25 -20.51
C ASN A 504 26.94 23.16 -21.30
N GLU A 505 28.28 23.25 -21.42
CA GLU A 505 29.09 22.19 -22.01
C GLU A 505 28.93 20.88 -21.26
N ILE A 506 29.05 20.90 -19.94
CA ILE A 506 28.89 19.70 -19.10
C ILE A 506 27.46 19.18 -19.16
N TYR A 507 26.45 20.06 -19.09
CA TYR A 507 25.04 19.67 -19.26
C TYR A 507 24.83 18.93 -20.59
N LYS A 508 25.31 19.52 -21.69
CA LYS A 508 25.21 18.91 -23.02
C LYS A 508 25.94 17.56 -23.08
N LEU A 509 27.16 17.50 -22.56
CA LEU A 509 27.97 16.29 -22.54
C LEU A 509 27.27 15.16 -21.79
N LEU A 510 26.67 15.42 -20.63
CA LEU A 510 25.93 14.42 -19.87
C LEU A 510 24.64 13.99 -20.59
N SER A 511 23.91 14.95 -21.17
CA SER A 511 22.69 14.68 -21.94
C SER A 511 22.96 13.85 -23.19
N ASP A 512 24.05 14.13 -23.92
CA ASP A 512 24.48 13.37 -25.11
C ASP A 512 24.92 11.92 -24.77
N ASN A 513 25.16 11.63 -23.47
CA ASN A 513 25.46 10.29 -22.95
C ASN A 513 24.27 9.66 -22.21
N ASP A 514 23.04 10.05 -22.54
CA ASP A 514 21.77 9.51 -22.01
C ASP A 514 21.59 9.66 -20.49
N ILE A 515 22.32 10.59 -19.87
CA ILE A 515 22.18 10.94 -18.45
C ILE A 515 21.08 12.00 -18.30
N ARG A 516 20.06 11.71 -17.48
CA ARG A 516 18.99 12.65 -17.16
C ARG A 516 19.52 13.77 -16.27
N VAL A 517 19.96 14.83 -16.90
CA VAL A 517 20.61 15.99 -16.26
C VAL A 517 19.74 17.24 -16.35
N SER A 518 19.81 18.08 -15.35
CA SER A 518 19.24 19.43 -15.35
C SER A 518 20.32 20.46 -15.04
N ILE A 519 20.05 21.73 -15.38
CA ILE A 519 20.94 22.85 -15.03
C ILE A 519 20.15 23.88 -14.20
N ASP A 520 20.74 24.32 -13.10
CA ASP A 520 20.19 25.40 -12.28
C ASP A 520 21.10 26.64 -12.37
N SER A 521 20.72 27.55 -13.27
CA SER A 521 21.39 28.81 -13.50
C SER A 521 20.60 30.02 -12.98
N ARG A 522 19.66 29.79 -12.04
CA ARG A 522 18.88 30.88 -11.44
C ARG A 522 19.82 31.87 -10.71
N ASP A 523 19.43 33.17 -10.71
CA ASP A 523 20.13 34.19 -9.97
C ASP A 523 19.80 34.13 -8.46
N GLU A 524 20.24 33.01 -7.85
CA GLU A 524 20.04 32.68 -6.46
C GLU A 524 21.36 32.23 -5.83
N LYS A 525 21.49 32.39 -4.49
CA LYS A 525 22.68 31.92 -3.77
C LYS A 525 22.91 30.44 -4.01
N LEU A 526 24.16 30.05 -4.32
CA LEU A 526 24.55 28.67 -4.54
C LEU A 526 24.08 27.75 -3.40
N SER A 527 24.21 28.20 -2.14
CA SER A 527 23.77 27.42 -0.96
C SER A 527 22.27 27.14 -0.96
N TYR A 528 21.45 28.06 -1.45
CA TYR A 528 20.00 27.87 -1.59
C TYR A 528 19.70 26.83 -2.69
N ARG A 529 20.29 26.97 -3.87
CA ARG A 529 20.14 26.02 -4.99
C ARG A 529 20.58 24.60 -4.60
N MET A 530 21.71 24.49 -3.89
CA MET A 530 22.18 23.21 -3.36
C MET A 530 21.20 22.60 -2.36
N ARG A 531 20.62 23.40 -1.46
CA ARG A 531 19.61 22.92 -0.51
C ARG A 531 18.36 22.41 -1.23
N GLU A 532 17.91 23.09 -2.27
CA GLU A 532 16.77 22.62 -3.08
C GLU A 532 17.09 21.28 -3.77
N ALA A 533 18.29 21.10 -4.34
CA ALA A 533 18.72 19.84 -4.93
C ALA A 533 18.70 18.69 -3.90
N GLN A 534 19.15 18.96 -2.66
CA GLN A 534 19.08 18.01 -1.56
C GLN A 534 17.61 17.71 -1.18
N THR A 535 16.74 18.70 -1.11
CA THR A 535 15.30 18.50 -0.84
C THR A 535 14.63 17.67 -1.94
N LYS A 536 15.00 17.89 -3.21
CA LYS A 536 14.54 17.11 -4.36
C LYS A 536 15.24 15.75 -4.50
N LYS A 537 16.14 15.43 -3.57
CA LYS A 537 16.86 14.15 -3.50
C LYS A 537 17.57 13.75 -4.79
N ILE A 538 18.13 14.73 -5.48
CA ILE A 538 18.89 14.51 -6.71
C ILE A 538 20.20 13.81 -6.37
N PRO A 539 20.51 12.63 -6.96
CA PRO A 539 21.69 11.83 -6.60
C PRO A 539 23.01 12.58 -6.69
N TYR A 540 23.23 13.34 -7.76
CA TYR A 540 24.47 14.07 -7.99
C TYR A 540 24.23 15.57 -8.15
N THR A 541 24.81 16.37 -7.26
CA THR A 541 24.84 17.84 -7.39
C THR A 541 26.23 18.25 -7.87
N ILE A 542 26.32 18.68 -9.11
CA ILE A 542 27.56 19.12 -9.78
C ILE A 542 27.69 20.64 -9.61
N VAL A 543 28.80 21.08 -9.06
CA VAL A 543 29.11 22.51 -8.84
C VAL A 543 30.35 22.85 -9.64
N LEU A 544 30.24 23.86 -10.51
CA LEU A 544 31.29 24.26 -11.45
C LEU A 544 31.72 25.71 -11.22
N GLY A 545 32.99 25.87 -10.87
CA GLY A 545 33.68 27.14 -10.64
C GLY A 545 34.90 27.29 -11.54
N ASP A 546 35.80 28.22 -11.17
CA ASP A 546 37.02 28.49 -11.93
C ASP A 546 37.91 27.26 -12.05
N LYS A 547 38.12 26.53 -10.95
CA LYS A 547 38.96 25.33 -10.95
C LYS A 547 38.46 24.28 -11.93
N GLU A 548 37.16 23.96 -11.87
CA GLU A 548 36.55 22.96 -12.72
C GLU A 548 36.64 23.34 -14.19
N ARG A 549 36.42 24.62 -14.53
CA ARG A 549 36.54 25.15 -15.88
C ARG A 549 37.98 25.05 -16.40
N ASP A 550 38.94 25.53 -15.61
CA ASP A 550 40.34 25.67 -16.03
C ASP A 550 41.06 24.33 -16.12
N GLU A 551 40.69 23.38 -15.27
CA GLU A 551 41.26 22.02 -15.21
C GLU A 551 40.41 20.95 -15.96
N ASN A 552 39.29 21.34 -16.60
CA ASN A 552 38.34 20.40 -17.27
C ASN A 552 37.81 19.28 -16.36
N LEU A 553 37.42 19.62 -15.14
CA LEU A 553 36.93 18.70 -14.11
C LEU A 553 35.41 18.83 -13.90
N ILE A 554 34.84 17.78 -13.34
CA ILE A 554 33.52 17.77 -12.71
C ILE A 554 33.72 17.58 -11.19
N SER A 555 33.25 18.57 -10.41
CA SER A 555 33.16 18.44 -8.97
C SER A 555 31.70 18.22 -8.57
N TYR A 556 31.45 17.13 -7.83
CA TYR A 556 30.09 16.77 -7.44
C TYR A 556 29.99 16.37 -5.97
N ARG A 557 28.77 16.44 -5.44
CA ARG A 557 28.36 15.89 -4.14
C ARG A 557 27.26 14.90 -4.32
N LEU A 558 27.31 13.81 -3.54
CA LEU A 558 26.21 12.86 -3.43
C LEU A 558 25.09 13.44 -2.57
N HIS A 559 23.85 13.01 -2.85
CA HIS A 559 22.74 13.31 -1.94
C HIS A 559 23.06 12.80 -0.53
N GLY A 560 22.77 13.62 0.49
CA GLY A 560 23.07 13.31 1.91
C GLY A 560 24.53 13.41 2.32
N SER A 561 25.47 13.77 1.41
CA SER A 561 26.89 13.95 1.72
C SER A 561 27.32 15.42 1.54
N ASN A 562 28.22 15.86 2.42
CA ASN A 562 28.91 17.15 2.29
C ASN A 562 30.28 17.03 1.60
N GLU A 563 30.72 15.82 1.30
CA GLU A 563 31.99 15.57 0.63
C GLU A 563 31.91 15.97 -0.84
N THR A 564 32.93 16.72 -1.31
CA THR A 564 33.06 17.09 -2.72
C THR A 564 34.12 16.20 -3.37
N ILE A 565 33.73 15.51 -4.42
CA ILE A 565 34.58 14.63 -5.22
C ILE A 565 34.80 15.30 -6.56
N SER A 566 36.06 15.35 -7.01
CA SER A 566 36.43 15.91 -8.32
C SER A 566 37.06 14.85 -9.18
N MET A 567 36.68 14.77 -10.45
CA MET A 567 37.26 13.85 -11.43
C MET A 567 37.16 14.41 -12.85
N ASN A 568 37.90 13.80 -13.78
CA ASN A 568 37.79 14.14 -15.19
C ASN A 568 36.37 13.86 -15.71
N LYS A 569 35.91 14.69 -16.64
CA LYS A 569 34.55 14.56 -17.20
C LYS A 569 34.26 13.20 -17.84
N ASN A 570 35.23 12.57 -18.51
CA ASN A 570 35.06 11.24 -19.10
C ASN A 570 35.00 10.13 -18.03
N GLU A 571 35.77 10.29 -16.96
CA GLU A 571 35.71 9.36 -15.81
C GLU A 571 34.37 9.47 -15.09
N PHE A 572 33.81 10.67 -14.96
CA PHE A 572 32.48 10.85 -14.38
C PHE A 572 31.38 10.18 -15.22
N ILE A 573 31.42 10.34 -16.55
CA ILE A 573 30.46 9.66 -17.44
C ILE A 573 30.55 8.15 -17.28
N LYS A 574 31.75 7.60 -17.28
CA LYS A 574 31.96 6.16 -17.08
C LYS A 574 31.42 5.72 -15.72
N PHE A 575 31.75 6.44 -14.67
CA PHE A 575 31.34 6.16 -13.30
C PHE A 575 29.80 6.16 -13.15
N ILE A 576 29.10 7.20 -13.67
CA ILE A 576 27.64 7.27 -13.54
C ILE A 576 26.95 6.21 -14.39
N ASN A 577 27.46 5.88 -15.59
CA ASN A 577 26.91 4.84 -16.43
C ASN A 577 27.10 3.43 -15.81
N GLU A 578 28.23 3.16 -15.17
CA GLU A 578 28.42 1.94 -14.40
C GLU A 578 27.40 1.81 -13.27
N ARG A 579 27.11 2.90 -12.56
CA ARG A 579 26.06 2.92 -11.53
C ARG A 579 24.66 2.65 -12.08
N ILE A 580 24.33 3.22 -13.24
CA ILE A 580 23.06 2.99 -13.94
C ILE A 580 22.92 1.52 -14.36
N ILE A 581 23.98 0.95 -14.93
CA ILE A 581 24.02 -0.46 -15.38
C ILE A 581 23.90 -1.41 -14.18
N ASP A 582 24.64 -1.15 -13.12
CA ASP A 582 24.67 -1.96 -11.89
C ASP A 582 23.42 -1.78 -11.02
N LYS A 583 22.47 -0.91 -11.39
CA LYS A 583 21.24 -0.61 -10.64
C LYS A 583 21.50 0.00 -9.23
N LYS A 584 22.60 0.72 -9.08
CA LYS A 584 23.01 1.37 -7.81
C LYS A 584 22.58 2.81 -7.72
#